data_ea976ca753918f796206f44748091297
#
_entry.id   ea976ca753918f796206f44748091297
#
_cell.length_a   1.000
_cell.length_b   1.000
_cell.length_c   1.000
_cell.angle_alpha   90.00
_cell.angle_beta   90.00
_cell.angle_gamma   90.00
#
_symmetry.space_group_name_H-M   'P 1'
#
loop_
_entity.id
_entity.type
_entity.pdbx_description
1 polymer ?
#
loop_
_entity_poly.entity_id
_entity_poly.type
_entity_poly.pdbx_seq_one_letter_code
_entity_poly.pdbx_strand_id
1 'polypeptide(L)'
;MVYERIKASPNEFGYFQDDSGNVLEVSASDVEKFTYCPLSWALSKSGVVGEGASLTEGIERNEEISKAALELTENQIRERRNLEIWTWWVGIVIILCIDGFVFLNIENFQAKTNEITRYLALWALSSLILAILTILLPWRSWINLEKSNNDDPVLIEPIFEPPDFIGGWFEGGRIESALLIGAIILALHSIALQWANDKEKAAFILTVTALLWTLLATYRLKKALIAHEQMIKLSTVIGIDLSTQVVYADSDDVKEALLIDKESGLRGRPNQIVIIDQEFIPVEQKSGRPPKFPHESHKLQVLSYLKLVEVSTGHAPTYGVINYGNEKVFKVLWNDENKKLLDDQIKNIHHAMVFGDVHRNHERIGKCKNCSRAHACPERLH
;
A
#
# COMPACT_ATOMS: atom_id res chain seq x y z
N MET A 1 20.53 -1.55 39.65
CA MET A 1 20.45 -2.19 38.32
C MET A 1 19.07 -1.91 37.74
N VAL A 2 18.99 -1.42 36.56
CA VAL A 2 17.70 -0.98 36.01
C VAL A 2 16.97 -2.08 35.25
N TYR A 3 17.68 -3.09 34.72
CA TYR A 3 17.09 -4.24 34.01
C TYR A 3 18.04 -5.47 34.08
N GLU A 4 17.53 -6.65 33.72
CA GLU A 4 18.28 -7.92 33.74
C GLU A 4 19.30 -7.91 32.56
N ARG A 5 20.55 -8.21 32.87
CA ARG A 5 21.64 -8.28 31.89
C ARG A 5 21.55 -9.55 31.08
N ILE A 6 21.77 -9.47 29.79
CA ILE A 6 21.77 -10.60 28.89
C ILE A 6 23.22 -11.13 28.79
N LYS A 7 23.42 -12.45 28.91
CA LYS A 7 24.70 -13.07 28.61
C LYS A 7 24.85 -13.20 27.09
N ALA A 8 25.81 -12.51 26.53
CA ALA A 8 26.07 -12.52 25.11
C ALA A 8 27.55 -12.19 24.84
N SER A 9 28.06 -12.60 23.68
CA SER A 9 29.41 -12.32 23.21
C SER A 9 29.37 -11.63 21.83
N PRO A 10 30.34 -10.75 21.51
CA PRO A 10 30.37 -10.10 20.22
C PRO A 10 30.71 -11.09 19.09
N ASN A 11 30.02 -10.96 17.96
CA ASN A 11 30.36 -11.67 16.72
C ASN A 11 31.44 -10.91 15.92
N GLU A 12 31.83 -11.43 14.76
CA GLU A 12 32.86 -10.83 13.89
C GLU A 12 32.52 -9.42 13.37
N PHE A 13 31.20 -9.08 13.32
CA PHE A 13 30.73 -7.74 12.91
C PHE A 13 30.60 -6.78 14.11
N GLY A 14 30.84 -7.26 15.35
CA GLY A 14 30.73 -6.48 16.58
C GLY A 14 29.32 -6.37 17.15
N TYR A 15 28.35 -7.14 16.62
CA TYR A 15 27.05 -7.32 17.26
C TYR A 15 27.12 -8.42 18.31
N PHE A 16 26.33 -8.29 19.39
CA PHE A 16 26.29 -9.29 20.43
C PHE A 16 25.26 -10.38 20.10
N GLN A 17 25.66 -11.63 20.33
CA GLN A 17 24.85 -12.83 20.13
C GLN A 17 24.77 -13.68 21.40
N ASP A 18 23.63 -14.34 21.60
CA ASP A 18 23.40 -15.27 22.71
C ASP A 18 24.21 -16.57 22.55
N ASP A 19 24.14 -17.46 23.54
CA ASP A 19 24.82 -18.76 23.52
C ASP A 19 24.33 -19.70 22.38
N SER A 20 23.17 -19.38 21.77
CA SER A 20 22.61 -20.11 20.63
C SER A 20 23.04 -19.54 19.29
N GLY A 21 23.81 -18.46 19.29
CA GLY A 21 24.29 -17.77 18.09
C GLY A 21 23.28 -16.78 17.47
N ASN A 22 22.16 -16.50 18.13
CA ASN A 22 21.22 -15.49 17.68
C ASN A 22 21.68 -14.11 18.11
N VAL A 23 21.68 -13.16 17.18
CA VAL A 23 22.00 -11.76 17.48
C VAL A 23 20.90 -11.15 18.36
N LEU A 24 21.30 -10.35 19.35
CA LEU A 24 20.37 -9.71 20.27
C LEU A 24 19.40 -8.80 19.50
N GLU A 25 18.11 -8.94 19.78
CA GLU A 25 17.09 -8.20 19.08
C GLU A 25 16.97 -6.76 19.57
N VAL A 26 16.98 -5.82 18.63
CA VAL A 26 16.81 -4.38 18.85
C VAL A 26 15.68 -3.87 17.96
N SER A 27 14.65 -3.28 18.55
CA SER A 27 13.59 -2.67 17.76
C SER A 27 13.95 -1.23 17.29
N ALA A 28 13.37 -0.77 16.18
CA ALA A 28 13.48 0.62 15.75
C ALA A 28 13.04 1.60 16.86
N SER A 29 12.04 1.24 17.67
CA SER A 29 11.63 2.00 18.86
C SER A 29 12.69 1.98 19.96
N ASP A 30 13.47 0.90 20.08
CA ASP A 30 14.61 0.87 21.04
C ASP A 30 15.70 1.84 20.60
N VAL A 31 15.99 1.89 19.29
CA VAL A 31 16.95 2.85 18.73
C VAL A 31 16.50 4.28 19.00
N GLU A 32 15.23 4.60 18.76
CA GLU A 32 14.66 5.92 19.08
C GLU A 32 14.78 6.26 20.57
N LYS A 33 14.31 5.39 21.44
CA LYS A 33 14.31 5.60 22.90
C LYS A 33 15.72 5.73 23.46
N PHE A 34 16.64 4.88 23.04
CA PHE A 34 18.03 4.90 23.46
C PHE A 34 18.73 6.19 23.02
N THR A 35 18.50 6.63 21.79
CA THR A 35 19.00 7.91 21.28
C THR A 35 18.42 9.11 22.02
N TYR A 36 17.13 9.05 22.36
CA TYR A 36 16.52 10.07 23.20
C TYR A 36 17.19 10.13 24.58
N CYS A 37 17.25 9.02 25.29
CA CYS A 37 17.94 8.89 26.58
C CYS A 37 18.17 7.41 26.91
N PRO A 38 19.43 6.92 26.99
CA PRO A 38 19.73 5.55 27.30
C PRO A 38 19.09 5.07 28.62
N LEU A 39 19.10 5.90 29.65
CA LEU A 39 18.49 5.55 30.94
C LEU A 39 16.96 5.40 30.83
N SER A 40 16.27 6.26 30.06
CA SER A 40 14.84 6.12 29.81
C SER A 40 14.51 4.83 29.03
N TRP A 41 15.37 4.44 28.09
CA TRP A 41 15.28 3.16 27.39
C TRP A 41 15.44 1.96 28.37
N ALA A 42 16.46 2.01 29.23
CA ALA A 42 16.71 0.96 30.23
C ALA A 42 15.54 0.82 31.22
N LEU A 43 14.93 1.92 31.65
CA LEU A 43 13.69 1.91 32.45
C LEU A 43 12.54 1.25 31.67
N SER A 44 12.43 1.50 30.37
CA SER A 44 11.44 0.83 29.53
C SER A 44 11.66 -0.68 29.48
N LYS A 45 12.90 -1.14 29.38
CA LYS A 45 13.26 -2.57 29.37
C LYS A 45 13.03 -3.25 30.74
N SER A 46 13.10 -2.50 31.81
CA SER A 46 12.77 -3.00 33.18
C SER A 46 11.26 -2.97 33.49
N GLY A 47 10.41 -2.72 32.50
CA GLY A 47 8.95 -2.77 32.67
C GLY A 47 8.32 -1.47 33.19
N VAL A 48 9.09 -0.38 33.35
CA VAL A 48 8.51 0.91 33.75
C VAL A 48 7.62 1.43 32.63
N VAL A 49 6.33 1.53 32.90
CA VAL A 49 5.34 2.06 31.96
C VAL A 49 5.56 3.56 31.78
N GLY A 50 5.47 4.03 30.55
CA GLY A 50 5.50 5.45 30.27
C GLY A 50 4.17 6.11 30.64
N GLU A 51 4.23 7.30 31.23
CA GLU A 51 3.07 8.09 31.60
C GLU A 51 3.07 9.42 30.87
N GLY A 52 1.87 9.95 30.56
CA GLY A 52 1.70 11.28 30.00
C GLY A 52 0.69 11.32 28.84
N ALA A 53 -0.10 12.38 28.77
CA ALA A 53 -1.13 12.58 27.77
C ALA A 53 -0.58 12.55 26.32
N SER A 54 0.65 13.05 26.13
CA SER A 54 1.29 13.04 24.82
C SER A 54 1.59 11.65 24.26
N LEU A 55 1.77 10.64 25.14
CA LEU A 55 1.98 9.25 24.71
C LEU A 55 0.67 8.64 24.19
N THR A 56 -0.42 8.84 24.93
CA THR A 56 -1.76 8.34 24.54
C THR A 56 -2.22 8.99 23.23
N GLU A 57 -2.08 10.31 23.13
CA GLU A 57 -2.41 11.08 21.92
C GLU A 57 -1.57 10.64 20.70
N GLY A 58 -0.29 10.28 20.93
CA GLY A 58 0.58 9.74 19.89
C GLY A 58 0.14 8.36 19.40
N ILE A 59 -0.30 7.48 20.29
CA ILE A 59 -0.79 6.14 19.94
C ILE A 59 -2.10 6.26 19.14
N GLU A 60 -3.08 7.02 19.65
CA GLU A 60 -4.36 7.25 18.97
C GLU A 60 -4.17 7.84 17.56
N ARG A 61 -3.26 8.80 17.43
CA ARG A 61 -2.96 9.44 16.14
C ARG A 61 -2.32 8.47 15.15
N ASN A 62 -1.40 7.63 15.58
CA ASN A 62 -0.78 6.61 14.73
C ASN A 62 -1.83 5.59 14.24
N GLU A 63 -2.73 5.16 15.10
CA GLU A 63 -3.83 4.26 14.73
C GLU A 63 -4.78 4.89 13.70
N GLU A 64 -5.14 6.17 13.90
CA GLU A 64 -5.94 6.94 12.94
C GLU A 64 -5.29 7.01 11.56
N ILE A 65 -3.99 7.32 11.52
CA ILE A 65 -3.21 7.43 10.27
C ILE A 65 -3.10 6.07 9.57
N SER A 66 -2.85 5.00 10.32
CA SER A 66 -2.76 3.65 9.75
C SER A 66 -4.09 3.19 9.14
N LYS A 67 -5.20 3.41 9.82
CA LYS A 67 -6.54 3.15 9.28
C LYS A 67 -6.82 3.97 8.02
N ALA A 68 -6.49 5.26 8.06
CA ALA A 68 -6.68 6.14 6.90
C ALA A 68 -5.81 5.70 5.70
N ALA A 69 -4.60 5.18 5.93
CA ALA A 69 -3.74 4.66 4.86
C ALA A 69 -4.34 3.40 4.21
N LEU A 70 -4.88 2.49 5.00
CA LEU A 70 -5.57 1.30 4.49
C LEU A 70 -6.80 1.68 3.67
N GLU A 71 -7.64 2.57 4.19
CA GLU A 71 -8.82 3.07 3.49
C GLU A 71 -8.45 3.83 2.21
N LEU A 72 -7.33 4.57 2.19
CA LEU A 72 -6.83 5.25 0.99
C LEU A 72 -6.53 4.22 -0.10
N THR A 73 -5.79 3.16 0.23
CA THR A 73 -5.44 2.10 -0.71
C THR A 73 -6.68 1.39 -1.26
N GLU A 74 -7.66 1.06 -0.40
CA GLU A 74 -8.92 0.49 -0.86
C GLU A 74 -9.67 1.40 -1.83
N ASN A 75 -9.72 2.70 -1.54
CA ASN A 75 -10.41 3.65 -2.40
C ASN A 75 -9.67 3.87 -3.73
N GLN A 76 -8.33 3.83 -3.75
CA GLN A 76 -7.54 3.83 -5.00
C GLN A 76 -7.91 2.63 -5.89
N ILE A 77 -7.99 1.43 -5.32
CA ILE A 77 -8.41 0.22 -6.03
C ILE A 77 -9.86 0.35 -6.53
N ARG A 78 -10.78 0.83 -5.68
CA ARG A 78 -12.19 1.02 -6.03
C ARG A 78 -12.37 2.05 -7.14
N GLU A 79 -11.68 3.18 -7.09
CA GLU A 79 -11.70 4.21 -8.13
C GLU A 79 -11.22 3.62 -9.46
N ARG A 80 -10.02 3.04 -9.47
CA ARG A 80 -9.39 2.48 -10.66
C ARG A 80 -10.28 1.42 -11.31
N ARG A 81 -10.82 0.47 -10.52
CA ARG A 81 -11.74 -0.56 -11.00
C ARG A 81 -13.04 0.03 -11.59
N ASN A 82 -13.64 1.00 -10.93
CA ASN A 82 -14.89 1.60 -11.42
C ASN A 82 -14.66 2.43 -12.69
N LEU A 83 -13.53 3.14 -12.83
CA LEU A 83 -13.16 3.86 -14.05
C LEU A 83 -12.87 2.91 -15.21
N GLU A 84 -12.19 1.78 -14.97
CA GLU A 84 -11.95 0.75 -16.00
C GLU A 84 -13.28 0.20 -16.53
N ILE A 85 -14.17 -0.23 -15.62
CA ILE A 85 -15.50 -0.73 -16.00
C ILE A 85 -16.31 0.34 -16.74
N TRP A 86 -16.27 1.59 -16.27
CA TRP A 86 -16.93 2.70 -16.93
C TRP A 86 -16.42 2.91 -18.37
N THR A 87 -15.11 2.89 -18.57
CA THR A 87 -14.48 3.05 -19.90
C THR A 87 -14.97 1.98 -20.87
N TRP A 88 -15.02 0.71 -20.45
CA TRP A 88 -15.55 -0.38 -21.26
C TRP A 88 -17.04 -0.21 -21.57
N TRP A 89 -17.84 0.21 -20.60
CA TRP A 89 -19.27 0.37 -20.80
C TRP A 89 -19.60 1.57 -21.69
N VAL A 90 -18.84 2.65 -21.61
CA VAL A 90 -18.94 3.76 -22.56
C VAL A 90 -18.60 3.29 -23.98
N GLY A 91 -17.58 2.43 -24.11
CA GLY A 91 -17.26 1.79 -25.39
C GLY A 91 -18.45 1.03 -25.99
N ILE A 92 -19.19 0.24 -25.16
CA ILE A 92 -20.42 -0.44 -25.58
C ILE A 92 -21.46 0.56 -26.07
N VAL A 93 -21.70 1.62 -25.33
CA VAL A 93 -22.67 2.67 -25.71
C VAL A 93 -22.33 3.26 -27.06
N ILE A 94 -21.06 3.60 -27.30
CA ILE A 94 -20.59 4.15 -28.57
C ILE A 94 -20.85 3.17 -29.71
N ILE A 95 -20.50 1.88 -29.53
CA ILE A 95 -20.73 0.84 -30.55
C ILE A 95 -22.22 0.71 -30.86
N LEU A 96 -23.07 0.60 -29.82
CA LEU A 96 -24.51 0.47 -30.02
C LEU A 96 -25.13 1.69 -30.75
N CYS A 97 -24.63 2.90 -30.45
CA CYS A 97 -25.05 4.12 -31.16
C CYS A 97 -24.61 4.12 -32.65
N ILE A 98 -23.36 3.70 -32.92
CA ILE A 98 -22.86 3.58 -34.30
C ILE A 98 -23.68 2.54 -35.06
N ASP A 99 -23.96 1.40 -34.47
CA ASP A 99 -24.72 0.34 -35.10
C ASP A 99 -26.19 0.74 -35.36
N GLY A 100 -26.81 1.44 -34.40
CA GLY A 100 -28.13 2.02 -34.60
C GLY A 100 -28.16 2.96 -35.81
N PHE A 101 -27.15 3.81 -35.96
CA PHE A 101 -27.01 4.69 -37.13
C PHE A 101 -26.77 3.91 -38.40
N VAL A 102 -25.92 2.88 -38.38
CA VAL A 102 -25.64 2.02 -39.55
C VAL A 102 -26.93 1.32 -39.98
N PHE A 103 -27.71 0.74 -39.06
CA PHE A 103 -28.97 0.06 -39.41
C PHE A 103 -29.99 0.98 -40.03
N LEU A 104 -30.06 2.26 -39.68
CA LEU A 104 -30.94 3.22 -40.34
C LEU A 104 -30.56 3.47 -41.79
N ASN A 105 -29.29 3.35 -42.13
CA ASN A 105 -28.75 3.66 -43.47
C ASN A 105 -28.54 2.42 -44.35
N ILE A 106 -28.79 1.20 -43.88
CA ILE A 106 -28.65 -0.02 -44.67
C ILE A 106 -29.75 -0.12 -45.73
N GLU A 107 -29.34 -0.32 -46.99
CA GLU A 107 -30.24 -0.70 -48.07
C GLU A 107 -30.42 -2.23 -48.08
N ASN A 108 -31.64 -2.71 -48.38
CA ASN A 108 -31.99 -4.14 -48.45
C ASN A 108 -31.83 -4.96 -47.15
N PHE A 109 -32.26 -4.38 -46.03
CA PHE A 109 -32.22 -5.01 -44.68
C PHE A 109 -32.77 -6.43 -44.62
N GLN A 110 -33.80 -6.77 -45.38
CA GLN A 110 -34.52 -8.05 -45.29
C GLN A 110 -33.84 -9.24 -45.99
N ALA A 111 -32.87 -9.03 -46.89
CA ALA A 111 -32.42 -10.10 -47.79
C ALA A 111 -31.54 -11.20 -47.10
N LYS A 112 -30.90 -10.94 -45.93
CA LYS A 112 -30.01 -11.89 -45.26
C LYS A 112 -30.05 -11.88 -43.72
N THR A 113 -31.06 -11.25 -43.14
CA THR A 113 -31.11 -11.04 -41.66
C THR A 113 -31.10 -12.35 -40.85
N ASN A 114 -31.80 -13.37 -41.30
CA ASN A 114 -31.88 -14.66 -40.54
C ASN A 114 -30.52 -15.38 -40.51
N GLU A 115 -29.74 -15.35 -41.56
CA GLU A 115 -28.43 -16.00 -41.58
C GLU A 115 -27.44 -15.22 -40.70
N ILE A 116 -27.40 -13.91 -40.86
CA ILE A 116 -26.53 -13.01 -40.04
C ILE A 116 -26.86 -13.14 -38.56
N THR A 117 -28.14 -13.14 -38.19
CA THR A 117 -28.61 -13.34 -36.81
C THR A 117 -28.09 -14.62 -36.20
N ARG A 118 -28.18 -15.76 -36.94
CA ARG A 118 -27.66 -17.04 -36.46
C ARG A 118 -26.15 -17.02 -36.25
N TYR A 119 -25.40 -16.42 -37.20
CA TYR A 119 -23.95 -16.30 -37.06
C TYR A 119 -23.57 -15.44 -35.87
N LEU A 120 -24.23 -14.28 -35.66
CA LEU A 120 -23.97 -13.41 -34.50
C LEU A 120 -24.27 -14.10 -33.18
N ALA A 121 -25.38 -14.88 -33.11
CA ALA A 121 -25.72 -15.66 -31.93
C ALA A 121 -24.66 -16.73 -31.61
N LEU A 122 -24.19 -17.46 -32.65
CA LEU A 122 -23.12 -18.44 -32.50
C LEU A 122 -21.80 -17.81 -32.05
N TRP A 123 -21.42 -16.67 -32.62
CA TRP A 123 -20.23 -15.93 -32.19
C TRP A 123 -20.37 -15.40 -30.75
N ALA A 124 -21.55 -14.91 -30.36
CA ALA A 124 -21.82 -14.49 -29.00
C ALA A 124 -21.66 -15.65 -28.02
N LEU A 125 -22.25 -16.81 -28.35
CA LEU A 125 -22.13 -18.00 -27.52
C LEU A 125 -20.68 -18.49 -27.43
N SER A 126 -19.97 -18.55 -28.56
CA SER A 126 -18.56 -18.95 -28.59
C SER A 126 -17.67 -18.00 -27.77
N SER A 127 -17.88 -16.69 -27.87
CA SER A 127 -17.18 -15.70 -27.06
C SER A 127 -17.48 -15.83 -25.56
N LEU A 128 -18.74 -16.12 -25.21
CA LEU A 128 -19.15 -16.36 -23.83
C LEU A 128 -18.49 -17.62 -23.25
N ILE A 129 -18.51 -18.73 -24.02
CA ILE A 129 -17.86 -19.97 -23.59
C ILE A 129 -16.36 -19.75 -23.40
N LEU A 130 -15.72 -19.06 -24.36
CA LEU A 130 -14.30 -18.76 -24.28
C LEU A 130 -13.99 -17.87 -23.05
N ALA A 131 -14.82 -16.86 -22.78
CA ALA A 131 -14.69 -16.03 -21.57
C ALA A 131 -14.79 -16.87 -20.28
N ILE A 132 -15.77 -17.77 -20.19
CA ILE A 132 -15.92 -18.65 -19.03
C ILE A 132 -14.71 -19.59 -18.89
N LEU A 133 -14.22 -20.15 -19.99
CA LEU A 133 -13.03 -21.00 -19.97
C LEU A 133 -11.79 -20.23 -19.53
N THR A 134 -11.60 -18.99 -19.99
CA THR A 134 -10.46 -18.16 -19.57
C THR A 134 -10.55 -17.72 -18.12
N ILE A 135 -11.74 -17.63 -17.52
CA ILE A 135 -11.92 -17.34 -16.09
C ILE A 135 -11.63 -18.60 -15.24
N LEU A 136 -12.07 -19.78 -15.69
CA LEU A 136 -12.01 -21.00 -14.90
C LEU A 136 -10.70 -21.77 -15.04
N LEU A 137 -10.02 -21.65 -16.18
CA LEU A 137 -8.80 -22.41 -16.46
C LEU A 137 -7.55 -21.58 -16.17
N PRO A 138 -6.48 -22.18 -15.63
CA PRO A 138 -5.20 -21.51 -15.40
C PRO A 138 -4.40 -21.38 -16.71
N TRP A 139 -5.02 -20.85 -17.77
CA TRP A 139 -4.45 -20.76 -19.11
C TRP A 139 -3.18 -19.90 -19.16
N ARG A 140 -3.06 -18.90 -18.26
CA ARG A 140 -1.87 -18.05 -18.17
C ARG A 140 -0.64 -18.85 -17.77
N SER A 141 -0.78 -19.79 -16.83
CA SER A 141 0.33 -20.67 -16.43
C SER A 141 0.75 -21.60 -17.57
N TRP A 142 -0.20 -22.03 -18.43
CA TRP A 142 0.10 -22.92 -19.57
C TRP A 142 0.90 -22.23 -20.67
N ILE A 143 0.79 -20.89 -20.80
CA ILE A 143 1.48 -20.11 -21.83
C ILE A 143 2.70 -19.38 -21.26
N ASN A 144 3.11 -19.71 -20.01
CA ASN A 144 4.17 -19.00 -19.26
C ASN A 144 3.98 -17.48 -19.24
N LEU A 145 2.75 -17.01 -19.31
CA LEU A 145 2.35 -15.64 -18.99
C LEU A 145 2.16 -15.45 -17.46
N GLU A 146 2.84 -16.30 -16.68
CA GLU A 146 2.98 -16.03 -15.26
C GLU A 146 3.62 -14.65 -15.12
N LYS A 147 2.91 -13.81 -14.36
CA LYS A 147 3.27 -12.47 -13.95
C LYS A 147 4.50 -11.99 -14.72
N SER A 148 4.31 -11.15 -15.71
CA SER A 148 5.42 -10.28 -16.11
C SER A 148 6.05 -9.91 -14.80
N ASN A 149 7.28 -10.36 -14.58
CA ASN A 149 8.10 -9.81 -13.55
C ASN A 149 8.19 -8.33 -13.88
N ASN A 150 7.18 -7.58 -13.49
CA ASN A 150 7.42 -6.24 -13.11
C ASN A 150 8.43 -6.46 -12.00
N ASP A 151 9.67 -6.09 -12.26
CA ASP A 151 10.77 -6.06 -11.30
C ASP A 151 10.46 -5.09 -10.14
N ASP A 152 9.19 -4.86 -9.84
CA ASP A 152 8.73 -4.14 -8.67
C ASP A 152 8.96 -5.09 -7.50
N PRO A 153 9.98 -4.80 -6.68
CA PRO A 153 10.29 -5.62 -5.53
C PRO A 153 9.05 -5.66 -4.62
N VAL A 154 8.47 -6.84 -4.46
CA VAL A 154 7.35 -7.05 -3.53
C VAL A 154 7.94 -7.15 -2.14
N LEU A 155 7.79 -6.12 -1.34
CA LEU A 155 8.34 -6.04 0.01
C LEU A 155 7.69 -7.04 0.96
N ILE A 156 6.40 -7.29 0.76
CA ILE A 156 5.53 -8.15 1.55
C ILE A 156 4.42 -8.57 0.60
N GLU A 157 3.86 -9.76 0.77
CA GLU A 157 2.62 -10.11 0.09
C GLU A 157 1.65 -8.94 0.26
N PRO A 158 1.14 -8.36 -0.84
CA PRO A 158 0.35 -7.15 -0.75
C PRO A 158 -0.81 -7.42 0.19
N ILE A 159 -0.98 -6.58 1.21
CA ILE A 159 -2.10 -6.63 2.18
C ILE A 159 -3.44 -6.69 1.43
N PHE A 160 -3.46 -6.12 0.23
CA PHE A 160 -4.53 -6.24 -0.75
C PHE A 160 -3.93 -6.73 -2.06
N GLU A 161 -4.20 -7.96 -2.42
CA GLU A 161 -4.06 -8.34 -3.83
C GLU A 161 -4.96 -7.40 -4.63
N PRO A 162 -4.40 -6.58 -5.54
CA PRO A 162 -5.24 -5.82 -6.45
C PRO A 162 -6.12 -6.85 -7.16
N PRO A 163 -7.46 -6.66 -7.19
CA PRO A 163 -8.31 -7.58 -7.89
C PRO A 163 -7.74 -7.72 -9.30
N ASP A 164 -7.69 -8.95 -9.82
CA ASP A 164 -7.10 -9.34 -11.12
C ASP A 164 -7.51 -8.47 -12.33
N PHE A 165 -8.38 -7.49 -12.11
CA PHE A 165 -8.87 -6.51 -13.06
C PHE A 165 -7.94 -5.32 -13.32
N ILE A 166 -6.85 -5.17 -12.57
CA ILE A 166 -5.96 -4.01 -12.66
C ILE A 166 -4.60 -4.47 -13.17
N GLY A 167 -4.51 -4.73 -14.45
CA GLY A 167 -3.27 -5.14 -15.06
C GLY A 167 -3.17 -4.74 -16.53
N GLY A 168 -2.05 -5.03 -17.17
CA GLY A 168 -1.84 -4.86 -18.61
C GLY A 168 -2.84 -5.68 -19.48
N TRP A 169 -2.72 -5.61 -20.80
CA TRP A 169 -3.61 -6.32 -21.73
C TRP A 169 -3.72 -7.83 -21.43
N PHE A 170 -2.68 -8.43 -20.87
CA PHE A 170 -2.59 -9.85 -20.55
C PHE A 170 -2.76 -10.14 -19.06
N GLU A 171 -2.76 -9.09 -18.22
CA GLU A 171 -2.94 -9.20 -16.78
C GLU A 171 -4.36 -8.84 -16.37
N GLY A 172 -4.83 -9.43 -15.29
CA GLY A 172 -5.98 -8.95 -14.57
C GLY A 172 -7.33 -9.00 -15.26
N GLY A 173 -7.63 -10.03 -16.04
CA GLY A 173 -8.99 -10.24 -16.53
C GLY A 173 -9.43 -9.35 -17.70
N ARG A 174 -8.51 -8.60 -18.35
CA ARG A 174 -8.87 -7.77 -19.51
C ARG A 174 -9.32 -8.57 -20.72
N ILE A 175 -8.69 -9.72 -20.98
CA ILE A 175 -9.11 -10.62 -22.06
C ILE A 175 -10.49 -11.18 -21.75
N GLU A 176 -10.70 -11.66 -20.53
CA GLU A 176 -11.98 -12.18 -20.06
C GLU A 176 -13.08 -11.13 -20.16
N SER A 177 -12.79 -9.91 -19.73
CA SER A 177 -13.71 -8.78 -19.83
C SER A 177 -14.00 -8.40 -21.29
N ALA A 178 -13.00 -8.39 -22.17
CA ALA A 178 -13.18 -8.10 -23.60
C ALA A 178 -14.05 -9.17 -24.28
N LEU A 179 -13.85 -10.44 -23.94
CA LEU A 179 -14.65 -11.55 -24.47
C LEU A 179 -16.11 -11.49 -23.98
N LEU A 180 -16.34 -11.19 -22.67
CA LEU A 180 -17.68 -11.01 -22.12
C LEU A 180 -18.40 -9.84 -22.78
N ILE A 181 -17.73 -8.70 -22.92
CA ILE A 181 -18.28 -7.50 -23.58
C ILE A 181 -18.58 -7.80 -25.05
N GLY A 182 -17.64 -8.44 -25.76
CA GLY A 182 -17.85 -8.89 -27.12
C GLY A 182 -19.06 -9.80 -27.27
N ALA A 183 -19.22 -10.78 -26.37
CA ALA A 183 -20.38 -11.66 -26.33
C ALA A 183 -21.70 -10.91 -26.15
N ILE A 184 -21.72 -9.92 -25.23
CA ILE A 184 -22.90 -9.07 -24.99
C ILE A 184 -23.26 -8.26 -26.23
N ILE A 185 -22.27 -7.59 -26.85
CA ILE A 185 -22.50 -6.79 -28.05
C ILE A 185 -23.05 -7.65 -29.19
N LEU A 186 -22.43 -8.80 -29.47
CA LEU A 186 -22.88 -9.73 -30.50
C LEU A 186 -24.29 -10.29 -30.22
N ALA A 187 -24.59 -10.59 -28.96
CA ALA A 187 -25.93 -11.02 -28.56
C ALA A 187 -26.98 -9.93 -28.78
N LEU A 188 -26.68 -8.68 -28.41
CA LEU A 188 -27.57 -7.53 -28.62
C LEU A 188 -27.82 -7.27 -30.10
N HIS A 189 -26.80 -7.36 -30.95
CA HIS A 189 -26.95 -7.27 -32.39
C HIS A 189 -27.83 -8.40 -32.96
N SER A 190 -27.61 -9.64 -32.51
CA SER A 190 -28.43 -10.78 -32.89
C SER A 190 -29.89 -10.55 -32.50
N ILE A 191 -30.18 -10.10 -31.27
CA ILE A 191 -31.53 -9.79 -30.80
C ILE A 191 -32.15 -8.65 -31.64
N ALA A 192 -31.42 -7.55 -31.85
CA ALA A 192 -31.91 -6.43 -32.66
C ALA A 192 -32.34 -6.87 -34.06
N LEU A 193 -31.54 -7.71 -34.72
CA LEU A 193 -31.87 -8.24 -36.05
C LEU A 193 -32.99 -9.25 -36.00
N GLN A 194 -33.10 -10.09 -35.01
CA GLN A 194 -34.13 -11.11 -34.88
C GLN A 194 -35.52 -10.52 -34.59
N TRP A 195 -35.59 -9.47 -33.78
CA TRP A 195 -36.87 -8.87 -33.37
C TRP A 195 -37.31 -7.72 -34.24
N ALA A 196 -36.45 -7.25 -35.12
CA ALA A 196 -36.75 -6.15 -36.04
C ALA A 196 -37.26 -6.70 -37.39
N ASN A 197 -38.48 -6.33 -37.71
CA ASN A 197 -39.02 -6.58 -39.07
C ASN A 197 -38.49 -5.54 -40.10
N ASP A 198 -37.96 -4.45 -39.57
CA ASP A 198 -37.43 -3.32 -40.35
C ASP A 198 -36.25 -2.67 -39.62
N LYS A 199 -35.51 -1.83 -40.36
CA LYS A 199 -34.33 -1.11 -39.87
C LYS A 199 -34.67 -0.13 -38.73
N GLU A 200 -35.86 0.42 -38.66
CA GLU A 200 -36.26 1.38 -37.65
C GLU A 200 -36.40 0.69 -36.28
N LYS A 201 -37.00 -0.51 -36.25
CA LYS A 201 -37.10 -1.32 -35.02
C LYS A 201 -35.74 -1.77 -34.53
N ALA A 202 -34.84 -2.17 -35.45
CA ALA A 202 -33.47 -2.56 -35.06
C ALA A 202 -32.74 -1.37 -34.40
N ALA A 203 -32.77 -0.20 -35.02
CA ALA A 203 -32.19 1.02 -34.50
C ALA A 203 -32.83 1.45 -33.16
N PHE A 204 -34.15 1.30 -33.03
CA PHE A 204 -34.87 1.59 -31.77
C PHE A 204 -34.40 0.69 -30.63
N ILE A 205 -34.31 -0.65 -30.84
CA ILE A 205 -33.82 -1.59 -29.84
C ILE A 205 -32.42 -1.25 -29.38
N LEU A 206 -31.51 -0.98 -30.34
CA LEU A 206 -30.12 -0.61 -30.02
C LEU A 206 -30.03 0.72 -29.25
N THR A 207 -30.86 1.72 -29.63
CA THR A 207 -30.93 3.01 -28.93
C THR A 207 -31.42 2.84 -27.47
N VAL A 208 -32.49 2.07 -27.23
CA VAL A 208 -32.99 1.80 -25.88
C VAL A 208 -31.93 1.07 -25.05
N THR A 209 -31.26 0.10 -25.66
CA THR A 209 -30.17 -0.65 -24.98
C THR A 209 -28.99 0.27 -24.66
N ALA A 210 -28.60 1.17 -25.56
CA ALA A 210 -27.57 2.16 -25.32
C ALA A 210 -27.92 3.09 -24.14
N LEU A 211 -29.19 3.53 -24.04
CA LEU A 211 -29.66 4.33 -22.90
C LEU A 211 -29.54 3.57 -21.57
N LEU A 212 -29.92 2.28 -21.54
CA LEU A 212 -29.76 1.46 -20.33
C LEU A 212 -28.29 1.31 -19.92
N TRP A 213 -27.40 1.04 -20.89
CA TRP A 213 -25.97 0.97 -20.63
C TRP A 213 -25.39 2.32 -20.18
N THR A 214 -25.89 3.45 -20.70
CA THR A 214 -25.50 4.79 -20.26
C THR A 214 -25.82 4.99 -18.78
N LEU A 215 -27.01 4.55 -18.32
CA LEU A 215 -27.39 4.64 -16.91
C LEU A 215 -26.44 3.79 -16.02
N LEU A 216 -26.11 2.58 -16.47
CA LEU A 216 -25.19 1.70 -15.76
C LEU A 216 -23.77 2.29 -15.72
N ALA A 217 -23.28 2.83 -16.84
CA ALA A 217 -21.99 3.52 -16.91
C ALA A 217 -21.94 4.74 -15.97
N THR A 218 -23.01 5.56 -15.97
CA THR A 218 -23.13 6.71 -15.05
C THR A 218 -23.07 6.29 -13.59
N TYR A 219 -23.69 5.17 -13.23
CA TYR A 219 -23.61 4.62 -11.86
C TYR A 219 -22.19 4.22 -11.48
N ARG A 220 -21.41 3.63 -12.40
CA ARG A 220 -20.01 3.28 -12.17
C ARG A 220 -19.13 4.53 -12.01
N LEU A 221 -19.32 5.53 -12.88
CA LEU A 221 -18.62 6.81 -12.76
C LEU A 221 -18.91 7.48 -11.42
N LYS A 222 -20.18 7.49 -10.98
CA LYS A 222 -20.53 8.05 -9.68
C LYS A 222 -19.79 7.34 -8.53
N LYS A 223 -19.65 6.01 -8.59
CA LYS A 223 -18.89 5.27 -7.57
C LYS A 223 -17.41 5.62 -7.58
N ALA A 224 -16.81 5.80 -8.77
CA ALA A 224 -15.42 6.24 -8.89
C ALA A 224 -15.22 7.64 -8.30
N LEU A 225 -16.11 8.59 -8.60
CA LEU A 225 -16.05 9.96 -8.08
C LEU A 225 -16.20 10.01 -6.54
N ILE A 226 -17.06 9.17 -5.96
CA ILE A 226 -17.20 9.07 -4.49
C ILE A 226 -15.89 8.54 -3.87
N ALA A 227 -15.29 7.49 -4.46
CA ALA A 227 -14.02 6.96 -4.00
C ALA A 227 -12.91 8.03 -4.10
N HIS A 228 -12.85 8.77 -5.20
CA HIS A 228 -11.91 9.88 -5.37
C HIS A 228 -12.07 10.98 -4.31
N GLU A 229 -13.30 11.39 -4.01
CA GLU A 229 -13.55 12.38 -2.96
C GLU A 229 -13.10 11.88 -1.57
N GLN A 230 -13.31 10.59 -1.28
CA GLN A 230 -12.83 9.99 -0.04
C GLN A 230 -11.30 9.96 0.02
N MET A 231 -10.63 9.65 -1.09
CA MET A 231 -9.18 9.69 -1.18
C MET A 231 -8.61 11.08 -0.89
N ILE A 232 -9.24 12.16 -1.39
CA ILE A 232 -8.82 13.54 -1.08
C ILE A 232 -8.87 13.81 0.43
N LYS A 233 -9.92 13.37 1.10
CA LYS A 233 -10.05 13.55 2.56
C LYS A 233 -8.99 12.74 3.31
N LEU A 234 -8.79 11.48 2.94
CA LEU A 234 -7.81 10.60 3.58
C LEU A 234 -6.37 11.06 3.35
N SER A 235 -6.05 11.50 2.14
CA SER A 235 -4.70 12.02 1.82
C SER A 235 -4.32 13.22 2.67
N THR A 236 -5.28 14.09 2.99
CA THR A 236 -5.03 15.23 3.90
C THR A 236 -4.78 14.78 5.35
N VAL A 237 -5.41 13.70 5.81
CA VAL A 237 -5.19 13.13 7.14
C VAL A 237 -3.79 12.51 7.24
N ILE A 238 -3.39 11.77 6.19
CA ILE A 238 -2.12 11.06 6.15
C ILE A 238 -0.95 11.99 5.77
N GLY A 239 -1.22 13.07 5.03
CA GLY A 239 -0.20 13.98 4.50
C GLY A 239 0.60 13.42 3.33
N ILE A 240 -0.03 12.59 2.50
CA ILE A 240 0.55 11.95 1.32
C ILE A 240 -0.22 12.38 0.08
N ASP A 241 0.46 12.50 -1.06
CA ASP A 241 -0.17 12.81 -2.34
C ASP A 241 -1.09 11.65 -2.79
N LEU A 242 -2.20 12.00 -3.47
CA LEU A 242 -3.18 11.06 -4.03
C LEU A 242 -2.57 10.04 -5.01
N SER A 243 -1.51 10.43 -5.71
CA SER A 243 -0.80 9.58 -6.66
C SER A 243 0.14 8.57 -6.00
N THR A 244 0.43 8.73 -4.70
CA THR A 244 1.37 7.89 -3.97
C THR A 244 0.71 6.57 -3.60
N GLN A 245 1.32 5.46 -3.98
CA GLN A 245 0.86 4.13 -3.61
C GLN A 245 1.41 3.76 -2.23
N VAL A 246 0.51 3.47 -1.29
CA VAL A 246 0.87 2.91 0.02
C VAL A 246 0.93 1.40 -0.11
N VAL A 247 2.09 0.79 0.14
CA VAL A 247 2.29 -0.67 0.03
C VAL A 247 2.38 -1.35 1.39
N TYR A 248 2.51 -0.58 2.45
CA TYR A 248 2.57 -1.06 3.82
C TYR A 248 2.00 -0.01 4.76
N ALA A 249 1.14 -0.44 5.69
CA ALA A 249 0.67 0.38 6.81
C ALA A 249 0.56 -0.49 8.06
N ASP A 250 1.18 -0.07 9.16
CA ASP A 250 1.11 -0.79 10.44
C ASP A 250 -0.28 -0.64 11.05
N SER A 251 -0.99 -1.76 11.26
CA SER A 251 -2.28 -1.78 11.94
C SER A 251 -2.33 -2.93 12.94
N ASP A 252 -3.14 -2.80 13.99
CA ASP A 252 -3.32 -3.85 15.00
C ASP A 252 -3.94 -5.14 14.42
N ASP A 253 -4.65 -5.03 13.31
CA ASP A 253 -5.31 -6.15 12.64
C ASP A 253 -4.36 -6.97 11.73
N VAL A 254 -3.21 -6.40 11.32
CA VAL A 254 -2.23 -7.04 10.44
C VAL A 254 -0.95 -7.34 11.21
N LYS A 255 -0.94 -8.46 11.94
CA LYS A 255 0.20 -8.86 12.80
C LYS A 255 1.45 -9.36 12.04
N GLU A 256 1.41 -9.51 10.73
CA GLU A 256 2.41 -10.29 9.99
C GLU A 256 3.57 -9.48 9.40
N ALA A 257 3.55 -8.18 9.47
CA ALA A 257 4.51 -7.34 8.73
C ALA A 257 5.67 -6.80 9.58
N LEU A 258 6.28 -7.65 10.42
CA LEU A 258 7.50 -7.30 11.13
C LEU A 258 8.71 -7.47 10.21
N LEU A 259 9.37 -6.36 9.87
CA LEU A 259 10.64 -6.40 9.14
C LEU A 259 11.78 -6.76 10.08
N ILE A 260 12.66 -7.66 9.65
CA ILE A 260 13.75 -8.20 10.47
C ILE A 260 15.05 -8.23 9.66
N ASP A 261 16.10 -7.63 10.22
CA ASP A 261 17.47 -7.83 9.80
C ASP A 261 18.17 -8.80 10.75
N LYS A 262 18.37 -10.03 10.30
CA LYS A 262 19.00 -11.09 11.11
C LYS A 262 20.47 -10.84 11.41
N GLU A 263 21.17 -10.07 10.59
CA GLU A 263 22.59 -9.79 10.75
C GLU A 263 22.85 -8.86 11.94
N SER A 264 22.09 -7.78 12.05
CA SER A 264 22.23 -6.81 13.15
C SER A 264 21.25 -7.03 14.30
N GLY A 265 20.29 -7.94 14.18
CA GLY A 265 19.20 -8.14 15.12
C GLY A 265 18.15 -7.03 15.11
N LEU A 266 18.25 -6.09 14.13
CA LEU A 266 17.30 -4.99 14.03
C LEU A 266 15.95 -5.48 13.53
N ARG A 267 14.88 -5.00 14.20
CA ARG A 267 13.50 -5.28 13.78
C ARG A 267 12.62 -4.06 13.93
N GLY A 268 11.54 -3.98 13.15
CA GLY A 268 10.62 -2.86 13.26
C GLY A 268 9.44 -2.94 12.33
N ARG A 269 8.46 -2.09 12.64
CA ARG A 269 7.29 -1.84 11.82
C ARG A 269 7.24 -0.35 11.52
N PRO A 270 7.54 0.09 10.29
CA PRO A 270 7.34 1.48 9.91
C PRO A 270 5.85 1.83 9.96
N ASN A 271 5.49 3.08 10.22
CA ASN A 271 4.09 3.48 10.13
C ASN A 271 3.53 3.22 8.73
N GLN A 272 4.32 3.54 7.70
CA GLN A 272 3.95 3.35 6.31
C GLN A 272 5.19 3.12 5.45
N ILE A 273 5.03 2.39 4.34
CA ILE A 273 5.98 2.37 3.23
C ILE A 273 5.20 2.75 1.97
N VAL A 274 5.70 3.73 1.24
CA VAL A 274 5.11 4.23 0.00
C VAL A 274 6.05 4.00 -1.17
N ILE A 275 5.50 3.85 -2.37
CA ILE A 275 6.29 3.81 -3.61
C ILE A 275 6.35 5.22 -4.19
N ILE A 276 7.56 5.75 -4.35
CA ILE A 276 7.85 7.00 -5.04
C ILE A 276 9.01 6.72 -5.99
N ASP A 277 8.81 6.99 -7.29
CA ASP A 277 9.83 6.76 -8.34
C ASP A 277 10.40 5.34 -8.32
N GLN A 278 9.57 4.34 -8.09
CA GLN A 278 9.92 2.91 -7.98
C GLN A 278 10.80 2.55 -6.76
N GLU A 279 10.98 3.46 -5.83
CA GLU A 279 11.66 3.19 -4.57
C GLU A 279 10.66 3.00 -3.42
N PHE A 280 10.97 2.08 -2.50
CA PHE A 280 10.21 1.89 -1.26
C PHE A 280 10.68 2.86 -0.20
N ILE A 281 9.89 3.89 0.05
CA ILE A 281 10.23 4.98 0.97
C ILE A 281 9.49 4.77 2.30
N PRO A 282 10.18 4.47 3.40
CA PRO A 282 9.55 4.44 4.71
C PRO A 282 9.18 5.84 5.18
N VAL A 283 7.95 5.97 5.68
CA VAL A 283 7.39 7.20 6.22
C VAL A 283 7.06 7.00 7.68
N GLU A 284 7.66 7.82 8.54
CA GLU A 284 7.38 7.85 9.97
C GLU A 284 6.57 9.09 10.31
N GLN A 285 5.43 8.89 10.95
CA GLN A 285 4.56 9.96 11.41
C GLN A 285 4.88 10.31 12.86
N LYS A 286 4.99 11.60 13.15
CA LYS A 286 5.20 12.09 14.51
C LYS A 286 4.13 13.11 14.88
N SER A 287 3.48 12.88 16.02
CA SER A 287 2.56 13.83 16.63
C SER A 287 3.32 14.95 17.33
N GLY A 288 2.65 16.07 17.58
CA GLY A 288 3.20 17.20 18.31
C GLY A 288 3.71 18.34 17.43
N ARG A 289 4.23 19.37 18.08
CA ARG A 289 4.65 20.60 17.40
C ARG A 289 5.87 20.34 16.51
N PRO A 290 5.84 20.72 15.22
CA PRO A 290 6.95 20.50 14.32
C PRO A 290 8.22 21.24 14.76
N PRO A 291 9.37 20.55 14.86
CA PRO A 291 10.63 21.16 15.24
C PRO A 291 11.26 21.94 14.06
N LYS A 292 12.26 22.79 14.36
CA LYS A 292 13.03 23.47 13.32
C LYS A 292 13.87 22.50 12.48
N PHE A 293 14.43 21.47 13.12
CA PHE A 293 15.18 20.36 12.52
C PHE A 293 14.66 19.05 13.12
N PRO A 294 14.76 17.92 12.38
CA PRO A 294 14.30 16.64 12.90
C PRO A 294 15.07 16.26 14.17
N HIS A 295 14.37 15.70 15.14
CA HIS A 295 15.01 15.16 16.33
C HIS A 295 15.92 13.98 15.96
N GLU A 296 17.12 13.91 16.56
CA GLU A 296 18.08 12.84 16.28
C GLU A 296 17.49 11.44 16.53
N SER A 297 16.67 11.30 17.58
CA SER A 297 15.99 10.05 17.89
C SER A 297 15.02 9.62 16.79
N HIS A 298 14.25 10.55 16.21
CA HIS A 298 13.35 10.26 15.11
C HIS A 298 14.11 9.97 13.80
N LYS A 299 15.23 10.68 13.57
CA LYS A 299 16.12 10.41 12.45
C LYS A 299 16.63 8.98 12.49
N LEU A 300 17.15 8.54 13.64
CA LEU A 300 17.66 7.17 13.81
C LEU A 300 16.58 6.09 13.72
N GLN A 301 15.37 6.39 14.12
CA GLN A 301 14.23 5.48 13.89
C GLN A 301 13.96 5.29 12.40
N VAL A 302 13.94 6.37 11.61
CA VAL A 302 13.76 6.26 10.15
C VAL A 302 14.95 5.57 9.49
N LEU A 303 16.18 5.80 9.96
CA LEU A 303 17.36 5.06 9.48
C LEU A 303 17.22 3.56 9.76
N SER A 304 16.63 3.17 10.89
CA SER A 304 16.31 1.77 11.19
C SER A 304 15.34 1.18 10.16
N TYR A 305 14.33 1.92 9.77
CA TYR A 305 13.39 1.46 8.73
C TYR A 305 14.01 1.41 7.35
N LEU A 306 14.89 2.35 7.01
CA LEU A 306 15.65 2.34 5.75
C LEU A 306 16.51 1.07 5.62
N LYS A 307 17.22 0.69 6.70
CA LYS A 307 17.98 -0.57 6.74
C LYS A 307 17.06 -1.78 6.59
N LEU A 308 15.94 -1.81 7.29
CA LEU A 308 14.98 -2.90 7.21
C LEU A 308 14.36 -3.05 5.82
N VAL A 309 14.04 -1.93 5.15
CA VAL A 309 13.56 -1.92 3.77
C VAL A 309 14.65 -2.43 2.82
N GLU A 310 15.89 -1.94 2.94
CA GLU A 310 17.03 -2.42 2.12
C GLU A 310 17.21 -3.94 2.24
N VAL A 311 17.19 -4.48 3.45
CA VAL A 311 17.35 -5.93 3.70
C VAL A 311 16.16 -6.73 3.17
N SER A 312 14.94 -6.23 3.34
CA SER A 312 13.72 -6.95 2.94
C SER A 312 13.50 -6.94 1.42
N THR A 313 13.90 -5.88 0.72
CA THR A 313 13.71 -5.73 -0.73
C THR A 313 14.93 -6.08 -1.56
N GLY A 314 16.11 -6.11 -0.95
CA GLY A 314 17.40 -6.18 -1.66
C GLY A 314 17.77 -4.89 -2.38
N HIS A 315 16.98 -3.81 -2.26
CA HIS A 315 17.23 -2.52 -2.89
C HIS A 315 17.34 -1.42 -1.84
N ALA A 316 18.43 -0.66 -1.86
CA ALA A 316 18.65 0.44 -0.94
C ALA A 316 17.77 1.64 -1.33
N PRO A 317 16.82 2.08 -0.49
CA PRO A 317 16.09 3.31 -0.75
C PRO A 317 17.05 4.51 -0.64
N THR A 318 16.77 5.55 -1.41
CA THR A 318 17.61 6.78 -1.42
C THR A 318 17.42 7.59 -0.13
N TYR A 319 16.20 7.60 0.41
CA TYR A 319 15.84 8.36 1.61
C TYR A 319 14.61 7.77 2.31
N GLY A 320 14.38 8.21 3.53
CA GLY A 320 13.12 8.03 4.26
C GLY A 320 12.54 9.38 4.66
N VAL A 321 11.32 9.38 5.18
CA VAL A 321 10.56 10.59 5.49
C VAL A 321 10.12 10.60 6.95
N ILE A 322 10.28 11.77 7.60
CA ILE A 322 9.65 12.08 8.88
C ILE A 322 8.59 13.15 8.63
N ASN A 323 7.35 12.85 8.97
CA ASN A 323 6.24 13.78 8.85
C ASN A 323 5.75 14.22 10.24
N TYR A 324 5.81 15.52 10.51
CA TYR A 324 5.31 16.12 11.75
C TYR A 324 3.96 16.78 11.50
N GLY A 325 2.87 16.04 11.78
CA GLY A 325 1.52 16.58 11.78
C GLY A 325 1.05 17.24 10.47
N ASN A 326 1.55 16.77 9.31
CA ASN A 326 1.29 17.32 7.97
C ASN A 326 1.77 18.77 7.74
N GLU A 327 2.39 19.39 8.76
CA GLU A 327 2.90 20.76 8.66
C GLU A 327 4.35 20.80 8.16
N LYS A 328 5.14 19.77 8.47
CA LYS A 328 6.55 19.76 8.16
C LYS A 328 7.09 18.37 7.87
N VAL A 329 7.66 18.23 6.70
CA VAL A 329 8.23 16.98 6.18
C VAL A 329 9.75 17.14 6.10
N PHE A 330 10.48 16.12 6.62
CA PHE A 330 11.93 16.06 6.52
C PHE A 330 12.36 14.79 5.80
N LYS A 331 13.29 14.93 4.85
CA LYS A 331 13.97 13.80 4.21
C LYS A 331 15.19 13.40 5.02
N VAL A 332 15.34 12.10 5.25
CA VAL A 332 16.50 11.48 5.90
C VAL A 332 17.22 10.65 4.86
N LEU A 333 18.42 11.04 4.46
CA LEU A 333 19.18 10.35 3.42
C LEU A 333 19.75 9.02 3.93
N TRP A 334 19.76 8.01 3.04
CA TRP A 334 20.37 6.70 3.30
C TRP A 334 21.77 6.62 2.69
N ASN A 335 22.71 7.38 3.25
CA ASN A 335 24.11 7.45 2.83
C ASN A 335 25.03 6.71 3.82
N ASP A 336 26.29 6.52 3.46
CA ASP A 336 27.24 5.76 4.27
C ASP A 336 27.47 6.35 5.66
N GLU A 337 27.42 7.66 5.82
CA GLU A 337 27.51 8.31 7.13
C GLU A 337 26.35 7.92 8.04
N ASN A 338 25.13 7.95 7.52
CA ASN A 338 23.94 7.58 8.26
C ASN A 338 23.82 6.07 8.51
N LYS A 339 24.31 5.24 7.56
CA LYS A 339 24.42 3.78 7.75
C LYS A 339 25.35 3.47 8.93
N LYS A 340 26.53 4.10 8.95
CA LYS A 340 27.47 3.96 10.05
C LYS A 340 26.92 4.45 11.37
N LEU A 341 26.25 5.61 11.37
CA LEU A 341 25.62 6.17 12.58
C LEU A 341 24.60 5.21 13.19
N LEU A 342 23.76 4.56 12.36
CA LEU A 342 22.80 3.56 12.81
C LEU A 342 23.49 2.32 13.36
N ASP A 343 24.52 1.83 12.66
CA ASP A 343 25.28 0.65 13.04
C ASP A 343 25.96 0.82 14.41
N ASP A 344 26.64 1.95 14.60
CA ASP A 344 27.26 2.31 15.87
C ASP A 344 26.20 2.37 17.00
N GLN A 345 25.03 2.87 16.69
CA GLN A 345 23.93 2.97 17.68
C GLN A 345 23.37 1.60 18.08
N ILE A 346 23.19 0.67 17.12
CA ILE A 346 22.75 -0.70 17.41
C ILE A 346 23.79 -1.40 18.31
N LYS A 347 25.10 -1.27 17.98
CA LYS A 347 26.19 -1.82 18.80
C LYS A 347 26.21 -1.24 20.22
N ASN A 348 25.95 0.06 20.36
CA ASN A 348 25.84 0.71 21.67
C ASN A 348 24.65 0.14 22.50
N ILE A 349 23.52 -0.13 21.85
CA ILE A 349 22.36 -0.76 22.51
C ILE A 349 22.71 -2.18 22.94
N HIS A 350 23.34 -2.99 22.08
CA HIS A 350 23.80 -4.33 22.44
C HIS A 350 24.76 -4.30 23.63
N HIS A 351 25.73 -3.37 23.58
CA HIS A 351 26.65 -3.17 24.70
C HIS A 351 25.90 -2.85 26.01
N ALA A 352 24.93 -1.94 25.93
CA ALA A 352 24.08 -1.61 27.06
C ALA A 352 23.30 -2.83 27.59
N MET A 353 22.75 -3.67 26.70
CA MET A 353 22.03 -4.90 27.09
C MET A 353 22.90 -5.88 27.87
N VAL A 354 24.18 -5.99 27.53
CA VAL A 354 25.11 -6.94 28.13
C VAL A 354 25.73 -6.39 29.44
N PHE A 355 26.23 -5.16 29.40
CA PHE A 355 27.01 -4.59 30.50
C PHE A 355 26.15 -3.79 31.51
N GLY A 356 25.02 -3.26 31.05
CA GLY A 356 24.07 -2.58 31.93
C GLY A 356 24.57 -1.25 32.52
N ASP A 357 25.61 -0.68 31.96
CA ASP A 357 26.16 0.63 32.36
C ASP A 357 25.45 1.73 31.51
N VAL A 358 24.30 2.18 32.01
CA VAL A 358 23.42 3.06 31.25
C VAL A 358 23.09 4.29 32.07
N HIS A 359 23.51 5.43 31.58
CA HIS A 359 23.29 6.74 32.18
C HIS A 359 22.56 7.70 31.24
N ARG A 360 22.07 8.78 31.78
CA ARG A 360 21.52 9.89 31.01
C ARG A 360 22.62 10.51 30.12
N ASN A 361 22.30 10.74 28.86
CA ASN A 361 23.24 11.29 27.86
C ASN A 361 23.05 12.79 27.58
N HIS A 362 22.40 13.53 28.48
CA HIS A 362 22.10 14.95 28.28
C HIS A 362 21.92 15.70 29.59
N GLU A 363 22.13 17.02 29.55
CA GLU A 363 21.89 17.94 30.66
C GLU A 363 20.66 18.85 30.44
N ARG A 364 19.73 18.42 29.56
CA ARG A 364 18.57 19.22 29.19
C ARG A 364 17.39 18.96 30.12
N ILE A 365 17.07 19.90 31.00
CA ILE A 365 15.93 19.89 31.92
C ILE A 365 14.60 19.61 31.15
N GLY A 366 14.41 20.27 30.00
CA GLY A 366 13.22 20.09 29.17
C GLY A 366 13.02 18.65 28.66
N LYS A 367 14.10 17.90 28.39
CA LYS A 367 14.00 16.47 28.07
C LYS A 367 13.46 15.65 29.24
N CYS A 368 13.94 15.90 30.46
CA CYS A 368 13.46 15.21 31.66
C CYS A 368 12.00 15.57 31.98
N LYS A 369 11.60 16.84 31.83
CA LYS A 369 10.20 17.27 32.05
C LYS A 369 9.21 16.60 31.11
N ASN A 370 9.62 16.36 29.86
CA ASN A 370 8.79 15.72 28.81
C ASN A 370 9.04 14.21 28.70
N CYS A 371 9.84 13.62 29.60
CA CYS A 371 10.10 12.18 29.59
C CYS A 371 8.94 11.42 30.24
N SER A 372 8.33 10.51 29.50
CA SER A 372 7.21 9.68 29.99
C SER A 372 7.59 8.78 31.19
N ARG A 373 8.90 8.60 31.46
CA ARG A 373 9.42 7.78 32.58
C ARG A 373 10.15 8.60 33.64
N ALA A 374 9.93 9.93 33.64
CA ALA A 374 10.56 10.83 34.62
C ALA A 374 10.21 10.48 36.06
N HIS A 375 9.04 9.90 36.33
CA HIS A 375 8.58 9.52 37.65
C HIS A 375 9.47 8.44 38.32
N ALA A 376 10.05 7.53 37.55
CA ALA A 376 10.91 6.45 38.03
C ALA A 376 12.41 6.66 37.76
N CYS A 377 12.81 7.84 37.27
CA CYS A 377 14.18 8.10 36.83
C CYS A 377 15.07 8.52 37.99
N PRO A 378 16.13 7.75 38.35
CA PRO A 378 17.06 8.11 39.44
C PRO A 378 17.96 9.31 39.11
N GLU A 379 18.16 9.64 37.83
CA GLU A 379 18.99 10.75 37.34
C GLU A 379 18.15 11.93 36.84
N ARG A 380 16.90 12.05 37.29
CA ARG A 380 16.01 13.13 36.87
C ARG A 380 16.58 14.49 37.28
N LEU A 381 16.52 15.47 36.35
CA LEU A 381 17.03 16.83 36.60
C LEU A 381 16.07 17.74 37.36
N HIS A 382 14.89 17.28 37.72
CA HIS A 382 13.89 18.03 38.56
C HIS A 382 12.91 17.12 39.21
#